data_418b1df309cd10c17e1f41c30acd1b19
#
_entry.id   418b1df309cd10c17e1f41c30acd1b19
#
_cell.length_a   1.000
_cell.length_b   1.000
_cell.length_c   1.000
_cell.angle_alpha   90.00
_cell.angle_beta   90.00
_cell.angle_gamma   90.00
#
_symmetry.space_group_name_H-M   'P 1'
#
loop_
_entity.id
_entity.type
_entity.pdbx_description
1 polymer ?
#
loop_
_entity_poly.entity_id
_entity_poly.type
_entity_poly.pdbx_seq_one_letter_code
_entity_poly.pdbx_strand_id
1 'polypeptide(L)'
;MKILITGGNGMVGKHLQEILPNATYIGSKECDLTSWKEVEYMMFLHKPNHIIHLAAKVGGIQDNIAKPAEYFEDNILINTHILKASLQFNVKRFTGILSTCIYPDVVENYPMKEEDMFLGPPTYTNFSYGYAKRCLAVQIDAYNKQYGTKYNYLIPCNLYSEYDNFNNESKMHFMTALLKKIKSSSKTLNLLGTGKPLRQFMYAGDLARIIKEVINKGITNSFNVATPENLSIDKMANISLNILNKKLKIEYSKPELDGQFRKDVCNKKLLSYIPNFKFTSFEEGIKKVYSNI
;
A
#
# COMPACT_ATOMS: atom_id res chain seq x y z
N MET A 1 2.52 -24.70 7.21
CA MET A 1 2.32 -24.03 5.90
C MET A 1 3.55 -23.16 5.64
N LYS A 2 4.20 -23.33 4.47
CA LYS A 2 5.36 -22.51 4.09
C LYS A 2 4.84 -21.21 3.45
N ILE A 3 5.09 -20.08 4.08
CA ILE A 3 4.68 -18.75 3.60
C ILE A 3 5.94 -18.05 3.08
N LEU A 4 5.84 -17.47 1.86
CA LEU A 4 6.86 -16.61 1.28
C LEU A 4 6.29 -15.22 1.09
N ILE A 5 7.04 -14.20 1.51
CA ILE A 5 6.63 -12.79 1.50
C ILE A 5 7.62 -12.02 0.65
N THR A 6 7.20 -11.59 -0.54
CA THR A 6 8.02 -10.70 -1.39
C THR A 6 7.87 -9.26 -0.92
N GLY A 7 8.90 -8.45 -1.09
CA GLY A 7 8.93 -7.10 -0.50
C GLY A 7 9.08 -7.12 1.02
N GLY A 8 9.67 -8.22 1.56
CA GLY A 8 9.79 -8.51 2.97
C GLY A 8 10.54 -7.45 3.78
N ASN A 9 11.45 -6.70 3.14
CA ASN A 9 12.24 -5.64 3.77
C ASN A 9 11.56 -4.24 3.73
N GLY A 10 10.37 -4.17 3.11
CA GLY A 10 9.57 -2.95 3.05
C GLY A 10 8.76 -2.69 4.31
N MET A 11 8.04 -1.55 4.32
CA MET A 11 7.22 -1.07 5.45
C MET A 11 6.29 -2.15 6.04
N VAL A 12 5.44 -2.75 5.23
CA VAL A 12 4.50 -3.80 5.67
C VAL A 12 5.23 -5.10 5.99
N GLY A 13 6.29 -5.42 5.22
CA GLY A 13 7.10 -6.62 5.43
C GLY A 13 7.73 -6.67 6.81
N LYS A 14 8.26 -5.56 7.31
CA LYS A 14 8.85 -5.46 8.65
C LYS A 14 7.83 -5.73 9.75
N HIS A 15 6.61 -5.17 9.65
CA HIS A 15 5.53 -5.50 10.59
C HIS A 15 5.12 -6.97 10.51
N LEU A 16 5.14 -7.58 9.32
CA LEU A 16 4.88 -9.01 9.19
C LEU A 16 5.97 -9.87 9.84
N GLN A 17 7.24 -9.45 9.78
CA GLN A 17 8.34 -10.16 10.46
C GLN A 17 8.07 -10.29 11.97
N GLU A 18 7.50 -9.27 12.61
CA GLU A 18 7.16 -9.30 14.02
C GLU A 18 6.06 -10.32 14.36
N ILE A 19 5.07 -10.49 13.49
CA ILE A 19 3.87 -11.29 13.78
C ILE A 19 3.80 -12.62 13.04
N LEU A 20 4.65 -12.84 12.04
CA LEU A 20 4.82 -14.09 11.28
C LEU A 20 6.31 -14.48 11.18
N PRO A 21 7.03 -14.65 12.31
CA PRO A 21 8.49 -14.82 12.30
C PRO A 21 8.97 -16.08 11.56
N ASN A 22 8.09 -17.06 11.33
CA ASN A 22 8.42 -18.30 10.63
C ASN A 22 8.16 -18.24 9.10
N ALA A 23 7.80 -17.09 8.54
CA ALA A 23 7.67 -16.90 7.10
C ALA A 23 9.05 -16.62 6.46
N THR A 24 9.18 -16.92 5.17
CA THR A 24 10.37 -16.54 4.39
C THR A 24 10.17 -15.14 3.81
N TYR A 25 11.10 -14.24 4.06
CA TYR A 25 11.05 -12.85 3.60
C TYR A 25 12.07 -12.64 2.49
N ILE A 26 11.61 -12.13 1.35
CA ILE A 26 12.43 -11.86 0.16
C ILE A 26 12.35 -10.37 -0.15
N GLY A 27 13.48 -9.70 -0.18
CA GLY A 27 13.64 -8.33 -0.66
C GLY A 27 14.35 -8.28 -2.01
N SER A 28 14.57 -7.07 -2.52
CA SER A 28 15.23 -6.87 -3.82
C SER A 28 16.72 -7.25 -3.86
N LYS A 29 17.34 -7.43 -2.69
CA LYS A 29 18.73 -7.92 -2.61
C LYS A 29 18.82 -9.43 -2.73
N GLU A 30 17.78 -10.14 -2.31
CA GLU A 30 17.70 -11.60 -2.32
C GLU A 30 17.18 -12.13 -3.67
N CYS A 31 16.31 -11.38 -4.36
CA CYS A 31 15.73 -11.76 -5.66
C CYS A 31 15.24 -10.53 -6.42
N ASP A 32 15.72 -10.35 -7.63
CA ASP A 32 15.15 -9.40 -8.58
C ASP A 32 13.91 -10.02 -9.24
N LEU A 33 12.73 -9.57 -8.83
CA LEU A 33 11.47 -10.08 -9.35
C LEU A 33 11.18 -9.68 -10.81
N THR A 34 11.97 -8.76 -11.40
CA THR A 34 11.93 -8.47 -12.84
C THR A 34 12.67 -9.53 -13.67
N SER A 35 13.49 -10.36 -13.03
CA SER A 35 14.23 -11.45 -13.63
C SER A 35 13.47 -12.78 -13.47
N TRP A 36 12.96 -13.32 -14.58
CA TRP A 36 12.30 -14.63 -14.56
C TRP A 36 13.18 -15.73 -13.96
N LYS A 37 14.46 -15.76 -14.33
CA LYS A 37 15.41 -16.76 -13.85
C LYS A 37 15.58 -16.75 -12.33
N GLU A 38 15.64 -15.55 -11.75
CA GLU A 38 15.77 -15.41 -10.29
C GLU A 38 14.48 -15.81 -9.57
N VAL A 39 13.32 -15.41 -10.10
CA VAL A 39 12.02 -15.81 -9.55
C VAL A 39 11.85 -17.33 -9.60
N GLU A 40 12.16 -17.98 -10.71
CA GLU A 40 12.08 -19.43 -10.85
C GLU A 40 13.01 -20.15 -9.86
N TYR A 41 14.26 -19.67 -9.70
CA TYR A 41 15.20 -20.22 -8.73
C TYR A 41 14.72 -20.04 -7.28
N MET A 42 14.22 -18.86 -6.93
CA MET A 42 13.63 -18.58 -5.61
C MET A 42 12.48 -19.55 -5.30
N MET A 43 11.58 -19.75 -6.25
CA MET A 43 10.45 -20.67 -6.08
C MET A 43 10.88 -22.13 -5.95
N PHE A 44 11.89 -22.55 -6.72
CA PHE A 44 12.47 -23.87 -6.61
C PHE A 44 13.10 -24.11 -5.23
N LEU A 45 13.82 -23.13 -4.70
CA LEU A 45 14.48 -23.21 -3.41
C LEU A 45 13.49 -23.28 -2.24
N HIS A 46 12.51 -22.38 -2.22
CA HIS A 46 11.63 -22.20 -1.06
C HIS A 46 10.36 -23.07 -1.10
N LYS A 47 9.85 -23.41 -2.27
CA LYS A 47 8.62 -24.23 -2.47
C LYS A 47 7.48 -23.79 -1.56
N PRO A 48 7.03 -22.51 -1.65
CA PRO A 48 6.00 -21.98 -0.77
C PRO A 48 4.63 -22.60 -1.05
N ASN A 49 3.80 -22.68 -0.01
CA ASN A 49 2.38 -23.03 -0.15
C ASN A 49 1.51 -21.79 -0.31
N HIS A 50 1.92 -20.66 0.27
CA HIS A 50 1.24 -19.39 0.22
C HIS A 50 2.24 -18.25 -0.06
N ILE A 51 1.93 -17.39 -1.00
CA ILE A 51 2.71 -16.19 -1.29
C ILE A 51 1.92 -14.97 -0.86
N ILE A 52 2.56 -14.08 -0.09
CA ILE A 52 2.09 -12.71 0.19
C ILE A 52 2.96 -11.77 -0.64
N HIS A 53 2.36 -11.16 -1.65
CA HIS A 53 3.08 -10.35 -2.62
C HIS A 53 2.96 -8.86 -2.30
N LEU A 54 3.95 -8.34 -1.55
CA LEU A 54 4.06 -6.92 -1.19
C LEU A 54 4.95 -6.15 -2.16
N ALA A 55 5.84 -6.86 -2.86
CA ALA A 55 6.85 -6.23 -3.71
C ALA A 55 6.22 -5.38 -4.82
N ALA A 56 6.74 -4.18 -4.98
CA ALA A 56 6.42 -3.26 -6.06
C ALA A 56 7.50 -2.18 -6.15
N LYS A 57 7.68 -1.61 -7.34
CA LYS A 57 8.36 -0.32 -7.47
C LYS A 57 7.38 0.77 -7.04
N VAL A 58 7.68 1.44 -5.94
CA VAL A 58 6.84 2.48 -5.34
C VAL A 58 7.64 3.78 -5.17
N GLY A 59 6.97 4.93 -5.20
CA GLY A 59 7.59 6.23 -4.99
C GLY A 59 6.56 7.35 -4.88
N GLY A 60 7.06 8.56 -4.59
CA GLY A 60 6.23 9.76 -4.49
C GLY A 60 5.65 10.20 -5.85
N ILE A 61 4.76 11.21 -5.81
CA ILE A 61 4.08 11.75 -7.00
C ILE A 61 5.11 12.24 -8.05
N GLN A 62 6.14 12.96 -7.62
CA GLN A 62 7.14 13.51 -8.54
C GLN A 62 7.94 12.42 -9.27
N ASP A 63 8.30 11.33 -8.56
CA ASP A 63 9.04 10.22 -9.18
C ASP A 63 8.16 9.44 -10.16
N ASN A 64 6.87 9.25 -9.85
CA ASN A 64 5.89 8.63 -10.76
C ASN A 64 5.71 9.45 -12.05
N ILE A 65 5.63 10.77 -11.96
CA ILE A 65 5.51 11.66 -13.13
C ILE A 65 6.81 11.65 -13.96
N ALA A 66 7.97 11.61 -13.31
CA ALA A 66 9.25 11.65 -13.98
C ALA A 66 9.63 10.33 -14.70
N LYS A 67 9.11 9.19 -14.20
CA LYS A 67 9.51 7.84 -14.66
C LYS A 67 8.33 6.92 -14.97
N PRO A 68 7.33 7.36 -15.75
CA PRO A 68 6.10 6.59 -15.94
C PRO A 68 6.33 5.22 -16.59
N ALA A 69 7.26 5.10 -17.54
CA ALA A 69 7.57 3.84 -18.20
C ALA A 69 8.15 2.82 -17.22
N GLU A 70 9.15 3.22 -16.42
CA GLU A 70 9.77 2.34 -15.43
C GLU A 70 8.76 1.85 -14.37
N TYR A 71 7.85 2.75 -13.91
CA TYR A 71 6.81 2.36 -12.94
C TYR A 71 5.81 1.37 -13.52
N PHE A 72 5.50 1.47 -14.79
CA PHE A 72 4.63 0.51 -15.47
C PHE A 72 5.34 -0.82 -15.69
N GLU A 73 6.47 -0.78 -16.41
CA GLU A 73 7.21 -1.96 -16.86
C GLU A 73 7.67 -2.84 -15.68
N ASP A 74 8.38 -2.27 -14.72
CA ASP A 74 8.92 -3.03 -13.58
C ASP A 74 7.77 -3.69 -12.80
N ASN A 75 6.67 -2.97 -12.52
CA ASN A 75 5.55 -3.56 -11.78
C ASN A 75 4.82 -4.65 -12.58
N ILE A 76 4.69 -4.51 -13.90
CA ILE A 76 4.11 -5.57 -14.75
C ILE A 76 4.99 -6.83 -14.72
N LEU A 77 6.31 -6.68 -14.87
CA LEU A 77 7.25 -7.80 -14.81
C LEU A 77 7.22 -8.49 -13.45
N ILE A 78 7.35 -7.74 -12.35
CA ILE A 78 7.29 -8.23 -10.97
C ILE A 78 6.00 -9.06 -10.77
N ASN A 79 4.84 -8.50 -11.10
CA ASN A 79 3.55 -9.13 -10.89
C ASN A 79 3.38 -10.38 -11.75
N THR A 80 3.74 -10.31 -13.03
CA THR A 80 3.58 -11.41 -13.99
C THR A 80 4.49 -12.58 -13.65
N HIS A 81 5.74 -12.33 -13.34
CA HIS A 81 6.70 -13.37 -12.99
C HIS A 81 6.27 -14.14 -11.74
N ILE A 82 5.90 -13.44 -10.68
CA ILE A 82 5.52 -14.10 -9.44
C ILE A 82 4.21 -14.89 -9.56
N LEU A 83 3.21 -14.38 -10.31
CA LEU A 83 1.98 -15.11 -10.58
C LEU A 83 2.22 -16.35 -11.45
N LYS A 84 2.97 -16.22 -12.54
CA LYS A 84 3.36 -17.34 -13.41
C LYS A 84 4.08 -18.43 -12.62
N ALA A 85 5.07 -18.03 -11.83
CA ALA A 85 5.82 -18.95 -10.98
C ALA A 85 4.92 -19.61 -9.91
N SER A 86 3.96 -18.85 -9.35
CA SER A 86 3.00 -19.41 -8.39
C SER A 86 2.18 -20.55 -8.99
N LEU A 87 1.73 -20.41 -10.23
CA LEU A 87 1.04 -21.49 -10.92
C LEU A 87 1.95 -22.66 -11.23
N GLN A 88 3.13 -22.41 -11.81
CA GLN A 88 4.10 -23.43 -12.21
C GLN A 88 4.56 -24.30 -11.04
N PHE A 89 4.74 -23.69 -9.86
CA PHE A 89 5.17 -24.38 -8.63
C PHE A 89 4.00 -24.83 -7.73
N ASN A 90 2.77 -24.83 -8.23
CA ASN A 90 1.56 -25.29 -7.54
C ASN A 90 1.32 -24.60 -6.19
N VAL A 91 1.58 -23.29 -6.10
CA VAL A 91 1.26 -22.49 -4.92
C VAL A 91 -0.25 -22.54 -4.67
N LYS A 92 -0.65 -22.93 -3.46
CA LYS A 92 -2.06 -23.13 -3.11
C LYS A 92 -2.81 -21.82 -2.91
N ARG A 93 -2.11 -20.79 -2.45
CA ARG A 93 -2.67 -19.47 -2.15
C ARG A 93 -1.72 -18.36 -2.55
N PHE A 94 -2.30 -17.29 -3.05
CA PHE A 94 -1.58 -16.06 -3.38
C PHE A 94 -2.42 -14.88 -2.91
N THR A 95 -1.81 -13.94 -2.19
CA THR A 95 -2.44 -12.69 -1.79
C THR A 95 -1.60 -11.53 -2.31
N GLY A 96 -2.08 -10.85 -3.35
CA GLY A 96 -1.44 -9.66 -3.91
C GLY A 96 -1.83 -8.39 -3.15
N ILE A 97 -0.89 -7.47 -2.98
CA ILE A 97 -1.19 -6.16 -2.40
C ILE A 97 -1.24 -5.11 -3.51
N LEU A 98 -2.43 -4.54 -3.70
CA LEU A 98 -2.68 -3.44 -4.63
C LEU A 98 -2.49 -2.09 -3.93
N SER A 99 -3.24 -1.09 -4.35
CA SER A 99 -3.30 0.25 -3.77
C SER A 99 -4.59 0.94 -4.23
N THR A 100 -5.14 1.84 -3.47
CA THR A 100 -6.26 2.69 -3.93
C THR A 100 -5.92 3.57 -5.15
N CYS A 101 -4.68 3.61 -5.58
CA CYS A 101 -4.27 4.23 -6.85
C CYS A 101 -4.83 3.55 -8.10
N ILE A 102 -5.41 2.34 -7.96
CA ILE A 102 -6.10 1.63 -9.05
C ILE A 102 -7.47 2.20 -9.39
N TYR A 103 -8.09 2.95 -8.47
CA TYR A 103 -9.42 3.51 -8.67
C TYR A 103 -9.42 4.68 -9.66
N PRO A 104 -10.56 4.95 -10.30
CA PRO A 104 -10.70 6.11 -11.16
C PRO A 104 -10.39 7.42 -10.44
N ASP A 105 -9.88 8.40 -11.20
CA ASP A 105 -9.66 9.76 -10.68
C ASP A 105 -10.97 10.46 -10.31
N VAL A 106 -12.00 10.24 -11.09
CA VAL A 106 -13.36 10.77 -10.86
C VAL A 106 -14.32 9.61 -10.72
N VAL A 107 -15.08 9.59 -9.64
CA VAL A 107 -16.17 8.65 -9.39
C VAL A 107 -17.43 9.39 -8.98
N GLU A 108 -18.58 8.81 -9.30
CA GLU A 108 -19.87 9.40 -8.95
C GLU A 108 -20.17 9.34 -7.45
N ASN A 109 -19.76 8.24 -6.82
CA ASN A 109 -20.11 7.95 -5.43
C ASN A 109 -18.88 7.64 -4.57
N TYR A 110 -18.92 8.10 -3.32
CA TYR A 110 -17.95 7.81 -2.27
C TYR A 110 -18.64 7.23 -1.03
N PRO A 111 -17.98 6.36 -0.26
CA PRO A 111 -16.65 5.80 -0.52
C PRO A 111 -16.67 4.81 -1.69
N MET A 112 -15.54 4.74 -2.44
CA MET A 112 -15.38 3.84 -3.60
C MET A 112 -15.45 2.38 -3.17
N LYS A 113 -16.13 1.56 -3.97
CA LYS A 113 -16.25 0.12 -3.75
C LYS A 113 -15.34 -0.63 -4.74
N GLU A 114 -15.15 -1.93 -4.51
CA GLU A 114 -14.26 -2.76 -5.34
C GLU A 114 -14.72 -2.83 -6.81
N GLU A 115 -16.02 -2.79 -7.06
CA GLU A 115 -16.63 -2.76 -8.39
C GLU A 115 -16.34 -1.47 -9.17
N ASP A 116 -15.99 -0.37 -8.50
CA ASP A 116 -15.69 0.92 -9.14
C ASP A 116 -14.33 0.94 -9.84
N MET A 117 -13.49 -0.08 -9.63
CA MET A 117 -12.11 -0.14 -10.13
C MET A 117 -11.97 0.13 -11.63
N PHE A 118 -12.95 -0.29 -12.43
CA PHE A 118 -12.89 -0.23 -13.89
C PHE A 118 -13.77 0.88 -14.52
N LEU A 119 -14.35 1.77 -13.71
CA LEU A 119 -15.26 2.81 -14.20
C LEU A 119 -14.55 4.01 -14.87
N GLY A 120 -13.23 4.08 -14.82
CA GLY A 120 -12.46 5.14 -15.44
C GLY A 120 -10.96 5.00 -15.25
N PRO A 121 -10.16 5.93 -15.80
CA PRO A 121 -8.71 5.92 -15.67
C PRO A 121 -8.25 6.31 -14.26
N PRO A 122 -7.13 5.76 -13.76
CA PRO A 122 -6.49 6.23 -12.55
C PRO A 122 -6.04 7.69 -12.65
N THR A 123 -5.80 8.31 -11.49
CA THR A 123 -5.28 9.69 -11.41
C THR A 123 -4.01 9.87 -12.22
N TYR A 124 -3.92 10.97 -12.98
CA TYR A 124 -2.78 11.29 -13.86
C TYR A 124 -1.42 11.19 -13.15
N THR A 125 -1.32 11.66 -11.90
CA THR A 125 -0.04 11.73 -11.16
C THR A 125 0.58 10.36 -10.83
N ASN A 126 -0.19 9.28 -10.93
CA ASN A 126 0.26 7.91 -10.71
C ASN A 126 -0.39 6.92 -11.69
N PHE A 127 -0.69 7.39 -12.88
CA PHE A 127 -1.40 6.68 -13.94
C PHE A 127 -0.75 5.33 -14.26
N SER A 128 0.54 5.32 -14.57
CA SER A 128 1.30 4.13 -14.94
C SER A 128 1.34 3.09 -13.81
N TYR A 129 1.62 3.53 -12.58
CA TYR A 129 1.60 2.68 -11.40
C TYR A 129 0.19 2.13 -11.13
N GLY A 130 -0.82 2.99 -11.21
CA GLY A 130 -2.23 2.60 -11.00
C GLY A 130 -2.68 1.51 -11.96
N TYR A 131 -2.37 1.65 -13.25
CA TYR A 131 -2.67 0.60 -14.23
C TYR A 131 -1.86 -0.68 -14.00
N ALA A 132 -0.57 -0.59 -13.69
CA ALA A 132 0.23 -1.78 -13.42
C ALA A 132 -0.32 -2.58 -12.22
N LYS A 133 -0.78 -1.88 -11.17
CA LYS A 133 -1.45 -2.52 -10.03
C LYS A 133 -2.85 -3.04 -10.39
N ARG A 134 -3.61 -2.34 -11.24
CA ARG A 134 -4.91 -2.84 -11.76
C ARG A 134 -4.72 -4.10 -12.61
N CYS A 135 -3.66 -4.17 -13.42
CA CYS A 135 -3.32 -5.36 -14.18
C CYS A 135 -3.09 -6.59 -13.28
N LEU A 136 -2.53 -6.42 -12.09
CA LEU A 136 -2.39 -7.55 -11.14
C LEU A 136 -3.75 -8.11 -10.73
N ALA A 137 -4.76 -7.26 -10.47
CA ALA A 137 -6.12 -7.73 -10.20
C ALA A 137 -6.67 -8.55 -11.37
N VAL A 138 -6.57 -8.02 -12.60
CA VAL A 138 -7.01 -8.71 -13.82
C VAL A 138 -6.30 -10.05 -14.01
N GLN A 139 -4.98 -10.10 -13.78
CA GLN A 139 -4.20 -11.33 -13.87
C GLN A 139 -4.68 -12.36 -12.83
N ILE A 140 -4.88 -11.97 -11.58
CA ILE A 140 -5.37 -12.85 -10.52
C ILE A 140 -6.74 -13.42 -10.88
N ASP A 141 -7.67 -12.58 -11.33
CA ASP A 141 -9.02 -13.02 -11.72
C ASP A 141 -8.99 -13.96 -12.94
N ALA A 142 -8.11 -13.68 -13.91
CA ALA A 142 -7.90 -14.55 -15.06
C ALA A 142 -7.34 -15.93 -14.66
N TYR A 143 -6.36 -15.96 -13.74
CA TYR A 143 -5.80 -17.22 -13.23
C TYR A 143 -6.84 -18.03 -12.44
N ASN A 144 -7.64 -17.37 -11.61
CA ASN A 144 -8.72 -18.03 -10.88
C ASN A 144 -9.74 -18.65 -11.85
N LYS A 145 -10.13 -17.91 -12.89
CA LYS A 145 -11.11 -18.37 -13.90
C LYS A 145 -10.58 -19.52 -14.74
N GLN A 146 -9.33 -19.42 -15.21
CA GLN A 146 -8.76 -20.38 -16.15
C GLN A 146 -8.25 -21.66 -15.46
N TYR A 147 -7.60 -21.52 -14.31
CA TYR A 147 -6.88 -22.59 -13.65
C TYR A 147 -7.52 -23.05 -12.32
N GLY A 148 -8.64 -22.42 -11.89
CA GLY A 148 -9.31 -22.76 -10.64
C GLY A 148 -8.47 -22.43 -9.39
N THR A 149 -7.54 -21.47 -9.50
CA THR A 149 -6.71 -21.06 -8.35
C THR A 149 -7.55 -20.34 -7.30
N LYS A 150 -7.02 -20.21 -6.09
CA LYS A 150 -7.64 -19.47 -4.98
C LYS A 150 -6.75 -18.29 -4.59
N TYR A 151 -6.48 -17.44 -5.57
CA TYR A 151 -5.66 -16.25 -5.44
C TYR A 151 -6.55 -15.04 -5.17
N ASN A 152 -6.09 -14.13 -4.34
CA ASN A 152 -6.82 -12.91 -4.02
C ASN A 152 -5.89 -11.71 -3.95
N TYR A 153 -6.49 -10.53 -3.83
CA TYR A 153 -5.77 -9.29 -3.61
C TYR A 153 -6.45 -8.42 -2.54
N LEU A 154 -5.65 -7.65 -1.86
CA LEU A 154 -6.08 -6.64 -0.91
C LEU A 154 -5.76 -5.25 -1.46
N ILE A 155 -6.66 -4.29 -1.27
CA ILE A 155 -6.55 -2.93 -1.79
C ILE A 155 -6.41 -1.96 -0.61
N PRO A 156 -5.19 -1.76 -0.08
CA PRO A 156 -4.99 -0.83 1.03
C PRO A 156 -5.16 0.61 0.61
N CYS A 157 -5.69 1.44 1.53
CA CYS A 157 -5.59 2.88 1.47
C CYS A 157 -4.14 3.34 1.70
N ASN A 158 -3.89 4.66 1.82
CA ASN A 158 -2.52 5.12 2.06
C ASN A 158 -2.01 4.58 3.40
N LEU A 159 -0.75 4.15 3.40
CA LEU A 159 -0.09 3.59 4.57
C LEU A 159 0.96 4.55 5.12
N TYR A 160 1.22 4.46 6.41
CA TYR A 160 2.33 5.12 7.09
C TYR A 160 2.90 4.23 8.21
N SER A 161 4.18 4.39 8.52
CA SER A 161 4.86 3.57 9.53
C SER A 161 6.21 4.18 9.88
N GLU A 162 6.76 3.80 11.04
CA GLU A 162 8.15 4.01 11.45
C GLU A 162 9.18 3.34 10.53
N TYR A 163 8.74 2.36 9.74
CA TYR A 163 9.58 1.65 8.78
C TYR A 163 9.56 2.27 7.37
N ASP A 164 8.96 3.43 7.19
CA ASP A 164 8.99 4.15 5.92
C ASP A 164 10.38 4.75 5.65
N ASN A 165 10.60 5.20 4.42
CA ASN A 165 11.89 5.76 4.02
C ASN A 165 12.00 7.24 4.41
N PHE A 166 12.62 7.52 5.56
CA PHE A 166 12.88 8.89 6.04
C PHE A 166 14.11 9.56 5.42
N ASN A 167 14.94 8.82 4.67
CA ASN A 167 16.22 9.32 4.18
C ASN A 167 16.19 9.86 2.74
N ASN A 168 15.17 9.51 1.95
CA ASN A 168 15.07 9.92 0.55
C ASN A 168 13.81 10.74 0.31
N GLU A 169 13.96 12.07 0.19
CA GLU A 169 12.83 13.00 0.07
C GLU A 169 11.95 12.74 -1.18
N SER A 170 12.53 12.34 -2.30
CA SER A 170 11.75 12.04 -3.52
C SER A 170 10.87 10.80 -3.40
N LYS A 171 11.18 9.90 -2.46
CA LYS A 171 10.45 8.66 -2.20
C LYS A 171 9.56 8.70 -0.96
N MET A 172 9.60 9.80 -0.19
CA MET A 172 8.78 9.91 1.02
C MET A 172 7.29 9.95 0.69
N HIS A 173 6.51 9.18 1.46
CA HIS A 173 5.07 9.35 1.50
C HIS A 173 4.68 10.58 2.32
N PHE A 174 3.45 11.07 2.11
CA PHE A 174 2.98 12.31 2.74
C PHE A 174 3.17 12.33 4.26
N MET A 175 2.74 11.29 4.97
CA MET A 175 2.83 11.27 6.45
C MET A 175 4.27 11.29 6.95
N THR A 176 5.16 10.56 6.29
CA THR A 176 6.60 10.55 6.59
C THR A 176 7.21 11.95 6.40
N ALA A 177 6.88 12.60 5.27
CA ALA A 177 7.33 13.97 4.99
C ALA A 177 6.76 14.98 5.98
N LEU A 178 5.49 14.87 6.35
CA LEU A 178 4.83 15.72 7.34
C LEU A 178 5.54 15.62 8.71
N LEU A 179 5.74 14.42 9.22
CA LEU A 179 6.35 14.22 10.55
C LEU A 179 7.82 14.67 10.57
N LYS A 180 8.58 14.41 9.50
CA LYS A 180 9.95 14.92 9.37
C LYS A 180 9.98 16.46 9.38
N LYS A 181 9.09 17.10 8.63
CA LYS A 181 8.97 18.56 8.62
C LYS A 181 8.58 19.12 9.99
N ILE A 182 7.63 18.50 10.69
CA ILE A 182 7.25 18.90 12.07
C ILE A 182 8.46 18.81 13.02
N LYS A 183 9.29 17.76 12.88
CA LYS A 183 10.47 17.57 13.71
C LYS A 183 11.54 18.64 13.44
N SER A 184 11.77 19.00 12.18
CA SER A 184 12.84 19.93 11.77
C SER A 184 12.42 21.41 11.78
N SER A 185 11.12 21.73 11.78
CA SER A 185 10.64 23.12 11.73
C SER A 185 10.64 23.78 13.12
N SER A 186 10.97 25.08 13.13
CA SER A 186 11.01 25.89 14.38
C SER A 186 9.84 26.87 14.54
N LYS A 187 9.30 27.40 13.43
CA LYS A 187 8.22 28.40 13.46
C LYS A 187 7.08 28.08 12.50
N THR A 188 7.39 27.63 11.29
CA THR A 188 6.41 27.46 10.22
C THR A 188 6.50 26.06 9.62
N LEU A 189 5.35 25.43 9.42
CA LEU A 189 5.18 24.17 8.70
C LEU A 189 4.66 24.45 7.29
N ASN A 190 5.53 24.37 6.30
CA ASN A 190 5.17 24.60 4.91
C ASN A 190 4.67 23.31 4.26
N LEU A 191 3.41 23.31 3.81
CA LEU A 191 2.76 22.21 3.11
C LEU A 191 2.40 22.61 1.68
N LEU A 192 2.44 21.63 0.77
CA LEU A 192 2.01 21.79 -0.61
C LEU A 192 0.51 21.55 -0.71
N GLY A 193 -0.14 22.21 -1.70
CA GLY A 193 -1.57 22.15 -1.91
C GLY A 193 -2.32 23.16 -1.05
N THR A 194 -3.63 22.91 -0.87
CA THR A 194 -4.54 23.76 -0.08
C THR A 194 -4.86 23.21 1.31
N GLY A 195 -4.42 21.99 1.61
CA GLY A 195 -4.79 21.29 2.84
C GLY A 195 -6.22 20.70 2.84
N LYS A 196 -7.06 21.00 1.85
CA LYS A 196 -8.47 20.58 1.78
C LYS A 196 -8.69 19.12 1.35
N PRO A 197 -7.86 18.51 0.48
CA PRO A 197 -8.08 17.13 0.02
C PRO A 197 -8.23 16.14 1.16
N LEU A 198 -9.17 15.19 0.98
CA LEU A 198 -9.50 14.15 1.94
C LEU A 198 -8.76 12.85 1.62
N ARG A 199 -8.17 12.24 2.64
CA ARG A 199 -7.41 10.99 2.50
C ARG A 199 -7.66 10.05 3.68
N GLN A 200 -7.71 8.76 3.37
CA GLN A 200 -7.58 7.71 4.37
C GLN A 200 -6.10 7.36 4.53
N PHE A 201 -5.60 7.41 5.77
CA PHE A 201 -4.27 6.92 6.13
C PHE A 201 -4.39 5.87 7.23
N MET A 202 -3.82 4.70 6.99
CA MET A 202 -3.84 3.57 7.91
C MET A 202 -2.42 3.23 8.36
N TYR A 203 -2.25 2.92 9.63
CA TYR A 203 -0.98 2.40 10.14
C TYR A 203 -0.63 1.07 9.48
N ALA A 204 0.58 0.92 8.97
CA ALA A 204 0.98 -0.25 8.19
C ALA A 204 0.94 -1.57 8.99
N GLY A 205 1.12 -1.49 10.33
CA GLY A 205 0.93 -2.62 11.22
C GLY A 205 -0.49 -3.19 11.21
N ASP A 206 -1.50 -2.36 10.89
CA ASP A 206 -2.88 -2.83 10.76
C ASP A 206 -3.06 -3.67 9.49
N LEU A 207 -2.43 -3.28 8.37
CA LEU A 207 -2.42 -4.12 7.18
C LEU A 207 -1.74 -5.46 7.45
N ALA A 208 -0.62 -5.46 8.19
CA ALA A 208 0.06 -6.70 8.57
C ALA A 208 -0.85 -7.60 9.42
N ARG A 209 -1.59 -7.05 10.39
CA ARG A 209 -2.56 -7.80 11.20
C ARG A 209 -3.71 -8.35 10.36
N ILE A 210 -4.22 -7.56 9.39
CA ILE A 210 -5.26 -8.01 8.46
C ILE A 210 -4.75 -9.14 7.58
N ILE A 211 -3.52 -9.05 7.03
CA ILE A 211 -2.91 -10.14 6.26
C ILE A 211 -2.82 -11.42 7.11
N LYS A 212 -2.41 -11.32 8.37
CA LYS A 212 -2.38 -12.47 9.28
C LYS A 212 -3.77 -13.10 9.48
N GLU A 213 -4.83 -12.27 9.63
CA GLU A 213 -6.20 -12.77 9.70
C GLU A 213 -6.67 -13.43 8.39
N VAL A 214 -6.31 -12.86 7.23
CA VAL A 214 -6.58 -13.47 5.90
C VAL A 214 -5.95 -14.86 5.80
N ILE A 215 -4.71 -15.00 6.27
CA ILE A 215 -4.01 -16.29 6.31
C ILE A 215 -4.72 -17.27 7.26
N ASN A 216 -4.95 -16.85 8.50
CA ASN A 216 -5.49 -17.71 9.57
C ASN A 216 -6.92 -18.20 9.26
N LYS A 217 -7.76 -17.30 8.75
CA LYS A 217 -9.16 -17.62 8.39
C LYS A 217 -9.30 -18.23 7.00
N GLY A 218 -8.21 -18.28 6.25
CA GLY A 218 -8.22 -18.83 4.91
C GLY A 218 -9.08 -18.05 3.92
N ILE A 219 -9.16 -16.71 4.05
CA ILE A 219 -9.97 -15.86 3.18
C ILE A 219 -9.37 -15.83 1.78
N THR A 220 -10.21 -16.06 0.77
CA THR A 220 -9.85 -16.09 -0.65
C THR A 220 -10.53 -14.99 -1.46
N ASN A 221 -11.27 -14.13 -0.81
CA ASN A 221 -11.95 -13.00 -1.43
C ASN A 221 -11.03 -11.77 -1.46
N SER A 222 -11.21 -10.94 -2.48
CA SER A 222 -10.52 -9.66 -2.64
C SER A 222 -11.38 -8.52 -2.09
N PHE A 223 -10.75 -7.56 -1.39
CA PHE A 223 -11.47 -6.45 -0.79
C PHE A 223 -10.58 -5.25 -0.47
N ASN A 224 -11.23 -4.10 -0.29
CA ASN A 224 -10.61 -2.88 0.21
C ASN A 224 -10.15 -3.02 1.66
N VAL A 225 -9.00 -2.46 1.97
CA VAL A 225 -8.43 -2.42 3.32
C VAL A 225 -8.20 -0.97 3.72
N ALA A 226 -9.13 -0.40 4.47
CA ALA A 226 -9.08 0.99 4.86
C ALA A 226 -9.64 1.23 6.27
N THR A 227 -9.05 2.21 6.95
CA THR A 227 -9.62 2.77 8.18
C THR A 227 -10.95 3.49 7.87
N PRO A 228 -11.89 3.57 8.81
CA PRO A 228 -13.09 4.37 8.62
C PRO A 228 -12.82 5.89 8.57
N GLU A 229 -11.68 6.34 9.09
CA GLU A 229 -11.32 7.75 9.15
C GLU A 229 -10.87 8.29 7.79
N ASN A 230 -11.56 9.35 7.31
CA ASN A 230 -11.20 10.10 6.12
C ASN A 230 -10.98 11.56 6.52
N LEU A 231 -9.72 11.99 6.59
CA LEU A 231 -9.32 13.28 7.12
C LEU A 231 -8.77 14.20 6.03
N SER A 232 -8.98 15.52 6.17
CA SER A 232 -8.27 16.47 5.33
C SER A 232 -6.78 16.54 5.69
N ILE A 233 -5.96 16.91 4.73
CA ILE A 233 -4.53 17.15 4.93
C ILE A 233 -4.31 18.15 6.08
N ASP A 234 -5.10 19.24 6.10
CA ASP A 234 -5.06 20.24 7.18
C ASP A 234 -5.37 19.63 8.56
N LYS A 235 -6.46 18.84 8.64
CA LYS A 235 -6.84 18.17 9.90
C LYS A 235 -5.76 17.22 10.39
N MET A 236 -5.14 16.45 9.49
CA MET A 236 -4.03 15.56 9.84
C MET A 236 -2.81 16.34 10.36
N ALA A 237 -2.46 17.45 9.73
CA ALA A 237 -1.35 18.30 10.17
C ALA A 237 -1.63 18.89 11.57
N ASN A 238 -2.83 19.43 11.79
CA ASN A 238 -3.23 20.00 13.08
C ASN A 238 -3.25 18.94 14.20
N ILE A 239 -3.80 17.76 13.96
CA ILE A 239 -3.78 16.63 14.91
C ILE A 239 -2.33 16.28 15.23
N SER A 240 -1.46 16.16 14.22
CA SER A 240 -0.05 15.82 14.44
C SER A 240 0.67 16.88 15.28
N LEU A 241 0.46 18.15 15.01
CA LEU A 241 1.03 19.25 15.81
C LEU A 241 0.57 19.20 17.27
N ASN A 242 -0.72 18.99 17.51
CA ASN A 242 -1.29 18.89 18.85
C ASN A 242 -0.70 17.73 19.65
N ILE A 243 -0.67 16.52 19.04
CA ILE A 243 -0.14 15.31 19.68
C ILE A 243 1.35 15.45 20.03
N LEU A 244 2.10 16.11 19.17
CA LEU A 244 3.54 16.27 19.30
C LEU A 244 3.93 17.52 20.11
N ASN A 245 2.94 18.25 20.66
CA ASN A 245 3.12 19.49 21.40
C ASN A 245 3.97 20.53 20.65
N LYS A 246 3.77 20.63 19.32
CA LYS A 246 4.45 21.58 18.45
C LYS A 246 3.56 22.77 18.13
N LYS A 247 4.08 23.98 18.35
CA LYS A 247 3.40 25.24 18.03
C LYS A 247 4.00 25.82 16.75
N LEU A 248 3.57 25.30 15.59
CA LEU A 248 4.00 25.79 14.28
C LEU A 248 2.80 26.42 13.55
N LYS A 249 3.04 27.52 12.83
CA LYS A 249 2.07 28.09 11.90
C LYS A 249 2.06 27.22 10.62
N ILE A 250 0.90 26.73 10.20
CA ILE A 250 0.78 26.02 8.91
C ILE A 250 0.63 27.04 7.80
N GLU A 251 1.45 26.91 6.76
CA GLU A 251 1.36 27.70 5.53
C GLU A 251 1.25 26.77 4.33
N TYR A 252 0.32 27.10 3.42
CA TYR A 252 0.05 26.33 2.21
C TYR A 252 0.58 27.04 0.98
N SER A 253 1.10 26.26 0.01
CA SER A 253 1.60 26.77 -1.26
C SER A 253 1.30 25.80 -2.40
N LYS A 254 1.30 26.31 -3.65
CA LYS A 254 1.10 25.51 -4.86
C LYS A 254 -0.22 24.72 -4.84
N PRO A 255 -1.39 25.39 -4.83
CA PRO A 255 -2.70 24.74 -4.77
C PRO A 255 -2.95 23.77 -5.93
N GLU A 256 -2.26 23.93 -7.06
CA GLU A 256 -2.30 23.02 -8.21
C GLU A 256 -1.79 21.61 -7.90
N LEU A 257 -1.12 21.40 -6.77
CA LEU A 257 -0.59 20.10 -6.34
C LEU A 257 -1.54 19.33 -5.41
N ASP A 258 -2.78 19.74 -5.23
CA ASP A 258 -3.76 19.01 -4.40
C ASP A 258 -4.04 17.57 -4.90
N GLY A 259 -3.94 17.35 -6.20
CA GLY A 259 -4.32 16.09 -6.82
C GLY A 259 -5.82 15.80 -6.66
N GLN A 260 -6.21 14.53 -6.61
CA GLN A 260 -7.60 14.11 -6.43
C GLN A 260 -8.16 14.65 -5.10
N PHE A 261 -9.32 15.35 -5.15
CA PHE A 261 -9.89 15.99 -3.96
C PHE A 261 -10.32 14.98 -2.88
N ARG A 262 -10.95 13.88 -3.29
CA ARG A 262 -11.43 12.83 -2.36
C ARG A 262 -10.98 11.45 -2.85
N LYS A 263 -10.44 10.66 -1.93
CA LYS A 263 -9.93 9.32 -2.25
C LYS A 263 -10.12 8.40 -1.04
N ASP A 264 -11.36 8.01 -0.79
CA ASP A 264 -11.71 7.05 0.26
C ASP A 264 -12.43 5.84 -0.31
N VAL A 265 -12.16 4.69 0.27
CA VAL A 265 -12.72 3.39 -0.14
C VAL A 265 -13.56 2.78 0.96
N CYS A 266 -14.56 2.00 0.55
CA CYS A 266 -15.47 1.30 1.43
C CYS A 266 -14.79 0.08 2.05
N ASN A 267 -14.84 -0.07 3.37
CA ASN A 267 -14.27 -1.21 4.11
C ASN A 267 -15.30 -2.26 4.56
N LYS A 268 -16.54 -2.18 4.07
CA LYS A 268 -17.62 -3.09 4.50
C LYS A 268 -17.31 -4.57 4.26
N LYS A 269 -16.67 -4.90 3.12
CA LYS A 269 -16.25 -6.28 2.83
C LYS A 269 -15.19 -6.76 3.81
N LEU A 270 -14.18 -5.95 4.12
CA LEU A 270 -13.20 -6.27 5.15
C LEU A 270 -13.88 -6.63 6.46
N LEU A 271 -14.79 -5.77 6.94
CA LEU A 271 -15.48 -5.96 8.22
C LEU A 271 -16.46 -7.13 8.21
N SER A 272 -16.95 -7.57 7.05
CA SER A 272 -17.75 -8.80 6.95
C SER A 272 -16.91 -10.07 7.14
N TYR A 273 -15.63 -10.05 6.73
CA TYR A 273 -14.71 -11.19 6.93
C TYR A 273 -13.98 -11.14 8.28
N ILE A 274 -13.68 -9.93 8.75
CA ILE A 274 -12.93 -9.68 9.98
C ILE A 274 -13.75 -8.72 10.86
N PRO A 275 -14.88 -9.19 11.42
CA PRO A 275 -15.73 -8.35 12.25
C PRO A 275 -14.97 -7.91 13.51
N ASN A 276 -15.27 -6.70 13.97
CA ASN A 276 -14.65 -6.09 15.16
C ASN A 276 -13.14 -5.83 15.04
N PHE A 277 -12.58 -5.78 13.83
CA PHE A 277 -11.18 -5.39 13.66
C PHE A 277 -10.95 -3.97 14.22
N LYS A 278 -10.03 -3.87 15.17
CA LYS A 278 -9.66 -2.59 15.79
C LYS A 278 -8.48 -1.99 15.05
N PHE A 279 -8.73 -0.94 14.33
CA PHE A 279 -7.66 -0.14 13.71
C PHE A 279 -6.89 0.65 14.78
N THR A 280 -5.60 0.83 14.56
CA THR A 280 -4.79 1.79 15.30
C THR A 280 -5.34 3.19 14.99
N SER A 281 -5.67 3.97 16.01
CA SER A 281 -6.13 5.35 15.81
C SER A 281 -5.05 6.19 15.15
N PHE A 282 -5.44 7.26 14.45
CA PHE A 282 -4.47 8.15 13.81
C PHE A 282 -3.49 8.73 14.83
N GLU A 283 -3.97 9.11 16.03
CA GLU A 283 -3.16 9.61 17.13
C GLU A 283 -2.11 8.59 17.62
N GLU A 284 -2.53 7.35 17.84
CA GLU A 284 -1.60 6.28 18.27
C GLU A 284 -0.53 6.00 17.23
N GLY A 285 -0.94 5.95 15.95
CA GLY A 285 -0.04 5.74 14.84
C GLY A 285 1.01 6.85 14.73
N ILE A 286 0.60 8.13 14.85
CA ILE A 286 1.50 9.28 14.84
C ILE A 286 2.54 9.18 15.96
N LYS A 287 2.12 8.86 17.19
CA LYS A 287 3.04 8.70 18.34
C LYS A 287 4.09 7.61 18.07
N LYS A 288 3.65 6.44 17.56
CA LYS A 288 4.55 5.33 17.23
C LYS A 288 5.60 5.73 16.18
N VAL A 289 5.16 6.37 15.11
CA VAL A 289 6.08 6.78 14.04
C VAL A 289 7.03 7.85 14.51
N TYR A 290 6.54 8.88 15.18
CA TYR A 290 7.37 10.01 15.62
C TYR A 290 8.43 9.64 16.63
N SER A 291 8.18 8.67 17.52
CA SER A 291 9.17 8.19 18.50
C SER A 291 10.37 7.46 17.86
N ASN A 292 10.25 7.07 16.59
CA ASN A 292 11.26 6.30 15.87
C ASN A 292 11.97 7.09 14.75
N ILE A 293 11.69 8.39 14.60
CA ILE A 293 12.37 9.29 13.66
C ILE A 293 13.42 10.20 14.31
#